data_e5c9a5ed064eacff85e2a3109d8a800b
#
_entry.id   e5c9a5ed064eacff85e2a3109d8a800b
#
_cell.length_a   1.000
_cell.length_b   1.000
_cell.length_c   1.000
_cell.angle_alpha   90.00
_cell.angle_beta   90.00
_cell.angle_gamma   90.00
#
_symmetry.space_group_name_H-M   'P 1'
#
loop_
_entity.id
_entity.type
_entity.pdbx_description
1 polymer ?
#
loop_
_entity_poly.entity_id
_entity_poly.type
_entity_poly.pdbx_seq_one_letter_code
_entity_poly.pdbx_strand_id
1 'polypeptide(L)'
;SHETEIGDRMVAMMKPDIGLYMRKPWKGLPLLRDALAMPPKKVRKGKGQRVRLPNDLTKLPIPKTWPMDGGHFVTLPLVVTKDSDGEHNLGMYRAQVHNETELGLHWQIHKHGAEHAAKGERMPVAVCIGGPPELIFSAISPLPDNLSEYQFAGILGQKSLPITKALTQDLWVPAEADIIIEGYCDPTETKLEGPF
;
A
#
# COMPACT_ATOMS: atom_id res chain seq x y z
N SER A 1 -16.09 10.45 -19.96
CA SER A 1 -16.29 10.18 -18.53
C SER A 1 -14.94 10.33 -17.80
N HIS A 2 -14.96 10.51 -16.49
CA HIS A 2 -13.74 10.70 -15.70
C HIS A 2 -12.81 9.47 -15.77
N GLU A 3 -13.35 8.29 -15.93
CA GLU A 3 -12.61 7.03 -16.10
C GLU A 3 -11.81 6.99 -17.41
N THR A 4 -12.41 7.45 -18.51
CA THR A 4 -11.71 7.59 -19.79
C THR A 4 -10.57 8.59 -19.72
N GLU A 5 -10.73 9.66 -18.96
CA GLU A 5 -9.68 10.67 -18.78
C GLU A 5 -8.44 10.10 -18.05
N ILE A 6 -8.63 9.31 -17.01
CA ILE A 6 -7.52 8.65 -16.29
C ILE A 6 -6.80 7.66 -17.19
N GLY A 7 -7.55 6.82 -17.92
CA GLY A 7 -6.99 5.87 -18.87
C GLY A 7 -6.18 6.55 -19.98
N ASP A 8 -6.71 7.62 -20.56
CA ASP A 8 -6.03 8.40 -21.59
C ASP A 8 -4.74 9.05 -21.07
N ARG A 9 -4.75 9.53 -19.83
CA ARG A 9 -3.55 10.09 -19.17
C ARG A 9 -2.49 9.03 -18.94
N MET A 10 -2.86 7.83 -18.48
CA MET A 10 -1.92 6.71 -18.30
C MET A 10 -1.29 6.31 -19.63
N VAL A 11 -2.09 6.19 -20.70
CA VAL A 11 -1.59 5.87 -22.04
C VAL A 11 -0.63 6.97 -22.54
N ALA A 12 -0.97 8.24 -22.33
CA ALA A 12 -0.12 9.36 -22.71
C ALA A 12 1.22 9.40 -21.96
N MET A 13 1.23 8.94 -20.68
CA MET A 13 2.49 8.81 -19.92
C MET A 13 3.36 7.65 -20.39
N MET A 14 2.74 6.52 -20.77
CA MET A 14 3.47 5.34 -21.24
C MET A 14 3.98 5.51 -22.67
N LYS A 15 3.27 6.27 -23.51
CA LYS A 15 3.59 6.51 -24.92
C LYS A 15 3.38 7.99 -25.28
N PRO A 16 4.28 8.89 -24.80
CA PRO A 16 4.12 10.32 -25.04
C PRO A 16 4.30 10.67 -26.54
N ASP A 17 3.32 11.39 -27.10
CA ASP A 17 3.44 11.96 -28.44
C ASP A 17 4.29 13.23 -28.40
N ILE A 18 5.61 13.05 -28.47
CA ILE A 18 6.60 14.13 -28.41
C ILE A 18 6.35 15.16 -29.52
N GLY A 19 5.96 14.72 -30.73
CA GLY A 19 5.69 15.62 -31.86
C GLY A 19 4.51 16.54 -31.61
N LEU A 20 3.44 16.02 -30.96
CA LEU A 20 2.28 16.82 -30.56
C LEU A 20 2.68 17.87 -29.50
N TYR A 21 3.46 17.47 -28.49
CA TYR A 21 3.86 18.37 -27.39
C TYR A 21 4.84 19.45 -27.84
N MET A 22 5.73 19.17 -28.81
CA MET A 22 6.55 20.19 -29.43
C MET A 22 5.75 21.23 -30.21
N ARG A 23 4.68 20.82 -30.88
CA ARG A 23 3.81 21.74 -31.67
C ARG A 23 2.79 22.48 -30.78
N LYS A 24 2.34 21.87 -29.69
CA LYS A 24 1.33 22.41 -28.78
C LYS A 24 1.75 22.15 -27.33
N PRO A 25 2.70 22.92 -26.77
CA PRO A 25 3.31 22.64 -25.45
C PRO A 25 2.29 22.64 -24.30
N TRP A 26 1.20 23.42 -24.41
CA TRP A 26 0.13 23.42 -23.40
C TRP A 26 -0.60 22.08 -23.28
N LYS A 27 -0.59 21.22 -24.31
CA LYS A 27 -1.15 19.86 -24.24
C LYS A 27 -0.27 18.92 -23.40
N GLY A 28 0.99 19.26 -23.18
CA GLY A 28 1.90 18.54 -22.29
C GLY A 28 1.77 18.92 -20.81
N LEU A 29 1.06 20.00 -20.47
CA LEU A 29 0.93 20.45 -19.08
C LEU A 29 0.31 19.40 -18.12
N PRO A 30 -0.76 18.68 -18.48
CA PRO A 30 -1.29 17.60 -17.65
C PRO A 30 -0.26 16.49 -17.42
N LEU A 31 0.46 16.09 -18.48
CA LEU A 31 1.50 15.07 -18.40
C LEU A 31 2.66 15.50 -17.49
N LEU A 32 3.09 16.76 -17.60
CA LEU A 32 4.09 17.32 -16.71
C LEU A 32 3.64 17.33 -15.26
N ARG A 33 2.39 17.70 -15.00
CA ARG A 33 1.79 17.67 -13.67
C ARG A 33 1.79 16.27 -13.09
N ASP A 34 1.38 15.28 -13.88
CA ASP A 34 1.38 13.87 -13.47
C ASP A 34 2.80 13.38 -13.19
N ALA A 35 3.77 13.71 -14.04
CA ALA A 35 5.17 13.37 -13.82
C ALA A 35 5.75 14.00 -12.55
N LEU A 36 5.35 15.23 -12.21
CA LEU A 36 5.76 15.90 -10.96
C LEU A 36 5.05 15.34 -9.72
N ALA A 37 3.83 14.83 -9.88
CA ALA A 37 3.05 14.21 -8.80
C ALA A 37 3.48 12.76 -8.51
N MET A 38 4.08 12.08 -9.48
CA MET A 38 4.46 10.68 -9.42
C MET A 38 5.43 10.33 -8.27
N PRO A 39 6.54 11.06 -8.05
CA PRO A 39 7.45 10.70 -6.97
C PRO A 39 6.79 10.90 -5.60
N PRO A 40 6.80 9.87 -4.71
CA PRO A 40 6.29 10.04 -3.37
C PRO A 40 7.14 11.04 -2.58
N LYS A 41 6.48 11.84 -1.74
CA LYS A 41 7.12 12.86 -0.90
C LYS A 41 7.47 12.28 0.47
N LYS A 42 8.75 12.14 0.78
CA LYS A 42 9.21 11.73 2.10
C LYS A 42 8.97 12.82 3.13
N VAL A 43 8.25 12.49 4.20
CA VAL A 43 8.00 13.39 5.33
C VAL A 43 8.55 12.79 6.62
N ARG A 44 8.85 13.65 7.60
CA ARG A 44 9.51 13.24 8.85
C ARG A 44 8.60 12.39 9.74
N LYS A 45 7.30 12.67 9.75
CA LYS A 45 6.34 12.03 10.66
C LYS A 45 4.97 11.93 10.00
N GLY A 46 4.34 10.77 10.12
CA GLY A 46 2.99 10.51 9.65
C GLY A 46 1.93 10.74 10.72
N LYS A 47 0.65 10.70 10.30
CA LYS A 47 -0.52 10.86 11.16
C LYS A 47 -0.60 9.76 12.21
N GLY A 48 -0.50 8.49 11.80
CA GLY A 48 -0.54 7.31 12.67
C GLY A 48 0.65 7.19 13.63
N GLN A 49 1.69 8.01 13.48
CA GLN A 49 2.86 8.02 14.36
C GLN A 49 2.77 9.02 15.51
N ARG A 50 1.64 9.71 15.66
CA ARG A 50 1.46 10.73 16.72
C ARG A 50 1.32 10.10 18.10
N VAL A 51 0.70 8.94 18.16
CA VAL A 51 0.47 8.17 19.39
C VAL A 51 1.02 6.76 19.19
N ARG A 52 1.70 6.23 20.20
CA ARG A 52 2.13 4.84 20.22
C ARG A 52 1.27 4.08 21.20
N LEU A 53 0.58 3.05 20.71
CA LEU A 53 -0.25 2.17 21.51
C LEU A 53 0.56 0.97 22.05
N PRO A 54 0.13 0.34 23.15
CA PRO A 54 0.64 -0.97 23.55
C PRO A 54 0.51 -2.00 22.43
N ASN A 55 1.39 -2.99 22.43
CA ASN A 55 1.32 -4.09 21.45
C ASN A 55 0.21 -5.11 21.84
N ASP A 56 -1.02 -4.67 21.65
CA ASP A 56 -2.22 -5.46 21.95
C ASP A 56 -3.29 -5.16 20.89
N LEU A 57 -3.39 -6.05 19.90
CA LEU A 57 -4.29 -5.92 18.77
C LEU A 57 -5.76 -6.01 19.18
N THR A 58 -6.06 -6.67 20.29
CA THR A 58 -7.43 -6.85 20.79
C THR A 58 -8.03 -5.54 21.31
N LYS A 59 -7.20 -4.55 21.61
CA LYS A 59 -7.62 -3.20 22.03
C LYS A 59 -7.85 -2.24 20.88
N LEU A 60 -7.49 -2.63 19.65
CA LEU A 60 -7.80 -1.83 18.48
C LEU A 60 -9.30 -1.96 18.14
N PRO A 61 -9.91 -0.90 17.59
CA PRO A 61 -11.33 -0.91 17.22
C PRO A 61 -11.57 -1.69 15.91
N ILE A 62 -11.10 -2.93 15.86
CA ILE A 62 -11.27 -3.82 14.71
C ILE A 62 -12.61 -4.56 14.89
N PRO A 63 -13.57 -4.40 13.96
CA PRO A 63 -14.90 -4.97 14.13
C PRO A 63 -14.93 -6.49 13.89
N LYS A 64 -15.84 -7.16 14.56
CA LYS A 64 -16.44 -8.41 14.11
C LYS A 64 -17.76 -8.02 13.46
N THR A 65 -17.84 -8.08 12.12
CA THR A 65 -18.94 -7.50 11.35
C THR A 65 -20.22 -8.32 11.46
N TRP A 66 -20.09 -9.65 11.39
CA TRP A 66 -21.23 -10.57 11.44
C TRP A 66 -21.09 -11.56 12.60
N PRO A 67 -22.22 -12.05 13.17
CA PRO A 67 -22.18 -13.02 14.26
C PRO A 67 -21.43 -14.30 13.92
N MET A 68 -21.46 -14.72 12.64
CA MET A 68 -20.84 -15.97 12.17
C MET A 68 -19.40 -15.78 11.68
N ASP A 69 -18.87 -14.54 11.69
CA ASP A 69 -17.46 -14.31 11.36
C ASP A 69 -16.56 -15.07 12.34
N GLY A 70 -15.44 -15.59 11.83
CA GLY A 70 -14.46 -16.34 12.62
C GLY A 70 -13.68 -15.51 13.63
N GLY A 71 -13.85 -14.17 13.63
CA GLY A 71 -13.17 -13.26 14.53
C GLY A 71 -13.30 -11.81 14.12
N HIS A 72 -12.35 -10.99 14.57
CA HIS A 72 -12.23 -9.59 14.21
C HIS A 72 -11.37 -9.45 12.95
N PHE A 73 -11.86 -8.69 11.95
CA PHE A 73 -11.18 -8.53 10.67
C PHE A 73 -10.91 -7.07 10.34
N VAL A 74 -9.69 -6.79 9.90
CA VAL A 74 -9.37 -5.57 9.16
C VAL A 74 -9.67 -5.85 7.69
N THR A 75 -10.67 -5.19 7.13
CA THR A 75 -11.25 -5.54 5.82
C THR A 75 -10.55 -4.88 4.65
N LEU A 76 -10.02 -3.68 4.83
CA LEU A 76 -9.40 -2.86 3.78
C LEU A 76 -8.03 -2.33 4.20
N PRO A 77 -7.14 -3.14 4.81
CA PRO A 77 -5.83 -2.64 5.17
C PRO A 77 -4.93 -2.55 3.94
N LEU A 78 -4.07 -1.55 3.95
CA LEU A 78 -2.95 -1.44 3.02
C LEU A 78 -1.74 -2.14 3.63
N VAL A 79 -1.29 -3.21 3.01
CA VAL A 79 -0.16 -4.01 3.50
C VAL A 79 1.09 -3.63 2.72
N VAL A 80 2.06 -3.06 3.42
CA VAL A 80 3.36 -2.69 2.87
C VAL A 80 4.37 -3.76 3.22
N THR A 81 5.07 -4.24 2.22
CA THR A 81 6.16 -5.19 2.35
C THR A 81 7.38 -4.69 1.58
N LYS A 82 8.50 -5.36 1.76
CA LYS A 82 9.74 -5.05 1.07
C LYS A 82 10.41 -6.36 0.70
N ASP A 83 10.83 -6.48 -0.54
CA ASP A 83 11.56 -7.66 -1.01
C ASP A 83 13.04 -7.63 -0.62
N SER A 84 13.76 -8.68 -1.02
CA SER A 84 15.21 -8.80 -0.76
C SER A 84 16.05 -7.76 -1.51
N ASP A 85 15.54 -7.19 -2.59
CA ASP A 85 16.21 -6.18 -3.40
C ASP A 85 15.92 -4.75 -2.92
N GLY A 86 15.03 -4.64 -1.92
CA GLY A 86 14.65 -3.38 -1.30
C GLY A 86 13.46 -2.69 -1.96
N GLU A 87 12.82 -3.32 -2.93
CA GLU A 87 11.63 -2.82 -3.57
C GLU A 87 10.42 -2.95 -2.64
N HIS A 88 9.64 -1.88 -2.55
CA HIS A 88 8.42 -1.86 -1.75
C HIS A 88 7.23 -2.31 -2.61
N ASN A 89 6.40 -3.16 -2.01
CA ASN A 89 5.12 -3.56 -2.56
C ASN A 89 4.00 -3.08 -1.62
N LEU A 90 2.93 -2.59 -2.18
CA LEU A 90 1.71 -2.22 -1.47
C LEU A 90 0.54 -2.99 -2.06
N GLY A 91 -0.15 -3.74 -1.22
CA GLY A 91 -1.36 -4.46 -1.63
C GLY A 91 -2.47 -4.31 -0.61
N MET A 92 -3.68 -4.71 -0.98
CA MET A 92 -4.82 -4.75 -0.08
C MET A 92 -5.17 -6.21 0.24
N TYR A 93 -5.01 -6.59 1.51
CA TYR A 93 -5.27 -7.96 1.96
C TYR A 93 -6.00 -7.92 3.28
N ARG A 94 -7.16 -8.59 3.40
CA ARG A 94 -7.85 -8.68 4.69
C ARG A 94 -6.96 -9.35 5.73
N ALA A 95 -7.10 -8.92 6.98
CA ALA A 95 -6.34 -9.48 8.08
C ALA A 95 -7.23 -9.86 9.25
N GLN A 96 -7.13 -11.11 9.71
CA GLN A 96 -7.83 -11.59 10.91
C GLN A 96 -6.97 -11.38 12.15
N VAL A 97 -7.55 -10.85 13.22
CA VAL A 97 -6.90 -10.81 14.53
C VAL A 97 -7.02 -12.19 15.18
N HIS A 98 -5.89 -12.86 15.39
CA HIS A 98 -5.86 -14.16 16.05
C HIS A 98 -5.68 -14.05 17.58
N ASN A 99 -4.83 -13.13 18.01
CA ASN A 99 -4.59 -12.84 19.43
C ASN A 99 -4.01 -11.43 19.61
N GLU A 100 -3.50 -11.13 20.79
CA GLU A 100 -2.94 -9.82 21.13
C GLU A 100 -1.82 -9.35 20.20
N THR A 101 -1.05 -10.27 19.63
CA THR A 101 0.18 -9.97 18.87
C THR A 101 0.24 -10.53 17.46
N GLU A 102 -0.80 -11.25 17.03
CA GLU A 102 -0.79 -11.95 15.75
C GLU A 102 -1.97 -11.59 14.86
N LEU A 103 -1.66 -11.24 13.62
CA LEU A 103 -2.57 -11.07 12.50
C LEU A 103 -2.37 -12.18 11.48
N GLY A 104 -3.44 -12.82 11.04
CA GLY A 104 -3.44 -13.68 9.86
C GLY A 104 -3.75 -12.85 8.62
N LEU A 105 -2.83 -12.80 7.66
CA LEU A 105 -3.03 -12.14 6.38
C LEU A 105 -3.55 -13.14 5.35
N HIS A 106 -4.70 -12.84 4.73
CA HIS A 106 -5.18 -13.59 3.57
C HIS A 106 -4.38 -13.17 2.33
N TRP A 107 -3.21 -13.74 2.18
CA TRP A 107 -2.23 -13.32 1.22
C TRP A 107 -1.78 -14.47 0.34
N GLN A 108 -1.87 -14.28 -0.97
CA GLN A 108 -1.20 -15.20 -1.91
C GLN A 108 0.27 -14.78 -1.99
N ILE A 109 1.14 -15.63 -1.47
CA ILE A 109 2.60 -15.42 -1.50
C ILE A 109 3.06 -15.53 -2.96
N HIS A 110 3.09 -14.38 -3.66
CA HIS A 110 3.73 -14.28 -4.96
C HIS A 110 5.24 -14.10 -4.80
N LYS A 111 5.97 -13.99 -5.90
CA LYS A 111 7.45 -13.92 -6.02
C LYS A 111 8.22 -13.50 -4.77
N HIS A 112 7.88 -12.36 -4.16
CA HIS A 112 8.66 -11.78 -3.05
C HIS A 112 8.58 -12.58 -1.75
N GLY A 113 7.41 -13.09 -1.39
CA GLY A 113 7.26 -13.94 -0.20
C GLY A 113 7.96 -15.30 -0.34
N ALA A 114 7.97 -15.86 -1.57
CA ALA A 114 8.68 -17.11 -1.86
C ALA A 114 10.21 -16.94 -1.75
N GLU A 115 10.76 -15.80 -2.10
CA GLU A 115 12.20 -15.50 -1.97
C GLU A 115 12.63 -15.40 -0.51
N HIS A 116 11.86 -14.71 0.33
CA HIS A 116 12.10 -14.65 1.78
C HIS A 116 11.96 -16.03 2.43
N ALA A 117 10.94 -16.82 2.04
CA ALA A 117 10.76 -18.17 2.53
C ALA A 117 11.94 -19.08 2.16
N ALA A 118 12.46 -18.98 0.94
CA ALA A 118 13.61 -19.76 0.50
C ALA A 118 14.89 -19.41 1.25
N LYS A 119 15.00 -18.18 1.77
CA LYS A 119 16.14 -17.73 2.59
C LYS A 119 15.95 -18.00 4.09
N GLY A 120 14.76 -18.45 4.53
CA GLY A 120 14.42 -18.61 5.95
C GLY A 120 14.37 -17.27 6.71
N GLU A 121 14.16 -16.16 6.01
CA GLU A 121 14.13 -14.82 6.58
C GLU A 121 12.70 -14.37 6.83
N ARG A 122 12.47 -13.71 7.97
CA ARG A 122 11.22 -13.03 8.26
C ARG A 122 11.12 -11.76 7.43
N MET A 123 10.01 -11.58 6.75
CA MET A 123 9.76 -10.40 5.93
C MET A 123 9.15 -9.27 6.76
N PRO A 124 9.71 -8.05 6.71
CA PRO A 124 9.13 -6.90 7.38
C PRO A 124 7.78 -6.55 6.74
N VAL A 125 6.78 -6.30 7.58
CA VAL A 125 5.41 -5.97 7.16
C VAL A 125 4.89 -4.78 7.96
N ALA A 126 4.15 -3.89 7.29
CA ALA A 126 3.35 -2.87 7.93
C ALA A 126 1.91 -2.94 7.40
N VAL A 127 0.97 -3.11 8.31
CA VAL A 127 -0.47 -3.08 8.02
C VAL A 127 -0.99 -1.70 8.35
N CYS A 128 -1.37 -0.94 7.32
CA CYS A 128 -1.82 0.44 7.44
C CYS A 128 -3.34 0.49 7.26
N ILE A 129 -4.03 1.13 8.20
CA ILE A 129 -5.48 1.32 8.18
C ILE A 129 -5.76 2.79 7.93
N GLY A 130 -6.67 3.07 6.99
CA GLY A 130 -6.94 4.42 6.54
C GLY A 130 -5.91 4.93 5.51
N GLY A 131 -6.09 6.17 5.10
CA GLY A 131 -5.27 6.80 4.08
C GLY A 131 -6.12 7.42 2.97
N PRO A 132 -5.50 8.06 1.97
CA PRO A 132 -6.22 8.73 0.91
C PRO A 132 -6.85 7.72 -0.07
N PRO A 133 -8.05 7.99 -0.60
CA PRO A 133 -8.77 7.08 -1.51
C PRO A 133 -7.97 6.68 -2.75
N GLU A 134 -7.18 7.60 -3.30
CA GLU A 134 -6.29 7.34 -4.44
C GLU A 134 -5.25 6.25 -4.15
N LEU A 135 -4.77 6.16 -2.91
CA LEU A 135 -3.84 5.11 -2.50
C LEU A 135 -4.55 3.76 -2.32
N ILE A 136 -5.74 3.78 -1.72
CA ILE A 136 -6.58 2.59 -1.55
C ILE A 136 -6.90 1.98 -2.92
N PHE A 137 -7.26 2.81 -3.88
CA PHE A 137 -7.52 2.38 -5.26
C PHE A 137 -6.24 1.84 -5.94
N SER A 138 -5.10 2.48 -5.71
CA SER A 138 -3.82 2.05 -6.28
C SER A 138 -3.41 0.66 -5.82
N ALA A 139 -3.66 0.32 -4.55
CA ALA A 139 -3.29 -0.96 -3.95
C ALA A 139 -4.02 -2.18 -4.55
N ILE A 140 -5.14 -1.97 -5.24
CA ILE A 140 -5.92 -3.02 -5.92
C ILE A 140 -5.80 -2.95 -7.44
N SER A 141 -5.09 -1.96 -7.97
CA SER A 141 -4.97 -1.75 -9.42
C SER A 141 -3.92 -2.69 -10.03
N PRO A 142 -4.19 -3.29 -11.18
CA PRO A 142 -3.19 -4.08 -11.91
C PRO A 142 -2.19 -3.13 -12.58
N LEU A 143 -1.12 -2.81 -11.88
CA LEU A 143 -0.08 -1.91 -12.37
C LEU A 143 1.01 -2.66 -13.14
N PRO A 144 1.65 -2.02 -14.13
CA PRO A 144 2.83 -2.57 -14.77
C PRO A 144 4.03 -2.54 -13.80
N ASP A 145 4.97 -3.47 -13.94
CA ASP A 145 6.12 -3.69 -13.04
C ASP A 145 6.98 -2.44 -12.78
N ASN A 146 6.98 -1.48 -13.70
CA ASN A 146 7.76 -0.23 -13.60
C ASN A 146 7.00 0.93 -12.93
N LEU A 147 5.81 0.71 -12.42
CA LEU A 147 4.97 1.73 -11.77
C LEU A 147 4.51 1.24 -10.40
N SER A 148 5.02 1.84 -9.33
CA SER A 148 4.59 1.49 -7.98
C SER A 148 3.23 2.09 -7.64
N GLU A 149 2.52 1.47 -6.68
CA GLU A 149 1.24 1.95 -6.16
C GLU A 149 1.34 3.37 -5.60
N TYR A 150 2.46 3.72 -4.96
CA TYR A 150 2.71 5.08 -4.47
C TYR A 150 2.79 6.12 -5.59
N GLN A 151 3.45 5.76 -6.68
CA GLN A 151 3.55 6.63 -7.87
C GLN A 151 2.18 6.79 -8.54
N PHE A 152 1.45 5.69 -8.68
CA PHE A 152 0.11 5.72 -9.27
C PHE A 152 -0.88 6.53 -8.42
N ALA A 153 -0.83 6.40 -7.10
CA ALA A 153 -1.61 7.25 -6.20
C ALA A 153 -1.30 8.74 -6.37
N GLY A 154 -0.03 9.09 -6.60
CA GLY A 154 0.38 10.45 -6.90
C GLY A 154 -0.25 10.99 -8.19
N ILE A 155 -0.28 10.17 -9.24
CA ILE A 155 -0.94 10.51 -10.53
C ILE A 155 -2.44 10.72 -10.34
N LEU A 156 -3.12 9.78 -9.64
CA LEU A 156 -4.56 9.87 -9.39
C LEU A 156 -4.92 11.11 -8.57
N GLY A 157 -4.20 11.34 -7.48
CA GLY A 157 -4.40 12.49 -6.59
C GLY A 157 -3.85 13.81 -7.13
N GLN A 158 -3.13 13.79 -8.27
CA GLN A 158 -2.46 14.95 -8.89
C GLN A 158 -1.55 15.72 -7.92
N LYS A 159 -1.00 15.01 -6.95
CA LYS A 159 -0.06 15.51 -5.94
C LYS A 159 0.82 14.37 -5.45
N SER A 160 2.08 14.67 -5.11
CA SER A 160 2.97 13.66 -4.52
C SER A 160 2.38 13.06 -3.26
N LEU A 161 2.33 11.73 -3.18
CA LEU A 161 1.85 11.02 -2.00
C LEU A 161 2.84 11.17 -0.85
N PRO A 162 2.43 11.66 0.34
CA PRO A 162 3.33 11.72 1.48
C PRO A 162 3.55 10.32 2.08
N ILE A 163 4.83 9.95 2.21
CA ILE A 163 5.26 8.72 2.88
C ILE A 163 6.21 9.03 4.03
N THR A 164 6.22 8.19 5.05
CA THR A 164 7.09 8.32 6.21
C THR A 164 7.80 7.00 6.51
N LYS A 165 8.93 7.07 7.21
CA LYS A 165 9.62 5.87 7.66
C LYS A 165 8.82 5.21 8.78
N ALA A 166 8.61 3.89 8.69
CA ALA A 166 8.05 3.11 9.79
C ALA A 166 8.94 3.21 11.04
N LEU A 167 8.38 3.03 12.24
CA LEU A 167 9.09 3.25 13.49
C LEU A 167 10.02 2.08 13.87
N THR A 168 9.62 0.86 13.53
CA THR A 168 10.31 -0.37 13.94
C THR A 168 10.78 -1.22 12.77
N GLN A 169 10.24 -0.98 11.57
CA GLN A 169 10.55 -1.72 10.37
C GLN A 169 11.26 -0.84 9.33
N ASP A 170 12.09 -1.45 8.48
CA ASP A 170 12.74 -0.74 7.37
C ASP A 170 11.80 -0.57 6.18
N LEU A 171 10.66 0.07 6.41
CA LEU A 171 9.61 0.30 5.43
C LEU A 171 9.27 1.78 5.27
N TRP A 172 8.82 2.17 4.08
CA TRP A 172 8.18 3.44 3.82
C TRP A 172 6.68 3.23 3.77
N VAL A 173 5.96 3.84 4.70
CA VAL A 173 4.52 3.68 4.90
C VAL A 173 3.77 4.97 4.57
N PRO A 174 2.48 4.90 4.22
CA PRO A 174 1.68 6.09 3.96
C PRO A 174 1.64 7.01 5.20
N ALA A 175 2.03 8.27 5.03
CA ALA A 175 2.06 9.22 6.15
C ALA A 175 0.65 9.64 6.63
N GLU A 176 -0.36 9.46 5.79
CA GLU A 176 -1.76 9.80 6.09
C GLU A 176 -2.56 8.62 6.66
N ALA A 177 -1.95 7.42 6.83
CA ALA A 177 -2.58 6.30 7.52
C ALA A 177 -2.96 6.68 8.96
N ASP A 178 -4.14 6.24 9.40
CA ASP A 178 -4.64 6.51 10.75
C ASP A 178 -3.99 5.59 11.79
N ILE A 179 -3.87 4.30 11.47
CA ILE A 179 -3.24 3.29 12.31
C ILE A 179 -2.20 2.54 11.48
N ILE A 180 -1.02 2.29 12.06
CA ILE A 180 0.05 1.51 11.46
C ILE A 180 0.43 0.41 12.45
N ILE A 181 0.28 -0.84 12.02
CA ILE A 181 0.68 -2.03 12.77
C ILE A 181 1.95 -2.57 12.09
N GLU A 182 3.05 -2.55 12.80
CA GLU A 182 4.35 -2.97 12.28
C GLU A 182 4.77 -4.31 12.86
N GLY A 183 5.27 -5.21 12.04
CA GLY A 183 5.67 -6.55 12.45
C GLY A 183 6.47 -7.30 11.39
N TYR A 184 6.51 -8.59 11.55
CA TYR A 184 7.16 -9.51 10.61
C TYR A 184 6.16 -10.58 10.17
N CYS A 185 6.24 -10.97 8.91
CA CYS A 185 5.58 -12.15 8.39
C CYS A 185 6.61 -13.27 8.23
N ASP A 186 6.30 -14.44 8.78
CA ASP A 186 7.00 -15.66 8.45
C ASP A 186 6.21 -16.36 7.33
N PRO A 187 6.72 -16.40 6.10
CA PRO A 187 5.97 -16.99 4.98
C PRO A 187 5.83 -18.51 5.07
N THR A 188 6.52 -19.15 6.00
CA THR A 188 6.44 -20.61 6.25
C THR A 188 5.37 -20.95 7.28
N GLU A 189 4.94 -19.99 8.10
CA GLU A 189 3.88 -20.17 9.09
C GLU A 189 2.52 -19.87 8.49
N THR A 190 1.61 -20.82 8.58
CA THR A 190 0.22 -20.66 8.15
C THR A 190 -0.74 -20.92 9.31
N LYS A 191 -1.83 -20.15 9.36
CA LYS A 191 -2.91 -20.36 10.32
C LYS A 191 -4.24 -20.46 9.58
N LEU A 192 -5.16 -21.23 10.16
CA LEU A 192 -6.50 -21.31 9.62
C LEU A 192 -7.20 -19.95 9.79
N GLU A 193 -7.67 -19.38 8.71
CA GLU A 193 -8.53 -18.21 8.71
C GLU A 193 -9.96 -18.67 8.95
N GLY A 194 -10.67 -17.98 9.86
CA GLY A 194 -12.08 -18.22 10.06
C GLY A 194 -12.94 -17.67 8.92
N PRO A 195 -14.22 -18.02 8.87
CA PRO A 195 -15.13 -17.49 7.87
C PRO A 195 -15.27 -15.96 8.02
N PHE A 196 -15.48 -15.31 6.86
CA PHE A 196 -15.73 -13.87 6.75
C PHE A 196 -16.74 -13.64 5.61
#